data_854f520770a50b8e21f040a75aaeed5e
#
_entry.id   854f520770a50b8e21f040a75aaeed5e
#
_cell.length_a   1.000
_cell.length_b   1.000
_cell.length_c   1.000
_cell.angle_alpha   90.00
_cell.angle_beta   90.00
_cell.angle_gamma   90.00
#
_symmetry.space_group_name_H-M   'P 1'
#
loop_
_entity.id
_entity.type
_entity.pdbx_description
1 polymer ?
#
loop_
_entity_poly.entity_id
_entity_poly.type
_entity_poly.pdbx_seq_one_letter_code
_entity_poly.pdbx_strand_id
1 'polypeptide(L)'
;MAIKIMIADDHSMIREGLKSLLELEGDIQVVAEAEDGVDCLEKLKICTPDVLLLDINMPRKNGLEVLQTLKSSKSKIKVLVLTVHNEV
;
A
#
# COMPACT_ATOMS: atom_id res chain seq x y z
N MET A 1 2.40 15.60 -14.12
CA MET A 1 2.61 14.16 -13.92
C MET A 1 2.08 13.73 -12.58
N ALA A 2 1.25 12.72 -12.55
CA ALA A 2 0.70 12.22 -11.29
C ALA A 2 1.57 11.12 -10.72
N ILE A 3 1.78 11.17 -9.41
CA ILE A 3 2.42 10.07 -8.68
C ILE A 3 1.35 9.03 -8.40
N LYS A 4 1.56 7.82 -8.86
CA LYS A 4 0.62 6.73 -8.68
C LYS A 4 0.92 6.00 -7.39
N ILE A 5 -0.07 5.91 -6.51
CA ILE A 5 0.08 5.30 -5.20
C ILE A 5 -0.91 4.15 -5.04
N MET A 6 -0.43 3.07 -4.43
CA MET A 6 -1.27 1.98 -3.98
C MET A 6 -1.25 1.97 -2.46
N ILE A 7 -2.40 1.76 -1.84
CA ILE A 7 -2.53 1.71 -0.38
C ILE A 7 -2.90 0.28 0.02
N ALA A 8 -2.09 -0.33 0.87
CA ALA A 8 -2.37 -1.65 1.44
C ALA A 8 -2.56 -1.54 2.94
N ASP A 9 -3.79 -1.67 3.38
CA ASP A 9 -4.18 -1.57 4.79
C ASP A 9 -5.51 -2.30 4.94
N ASP A 10 -5.67 -3.07 6.01
CA ASP A 10 -6.91 -3.81 6.24
C ASP A 10 -8.03 -2.97 6.84
N HIS A 11 -7.76 -1.71 7.16
CA HIS A 11 -8.77 -0.79 7.71
C HIS A 11 -9.34 0.09 6.61
N SER A 12 -10.58 -0.18 6.21
CA SER A 12 -11.21 0.57 5.12
C SER A 12 -11.31 2.06 5.40
N MET A 13 -11.56 2.43 6.66
CA MET A 13 -11.66 3.84 7.03
C MET A 13 -10.32 4.56 6.89
N ILE A 14 -9.23 3.88 7.24
CA ILE A 14 -7.89 4.45 7.10
C ILE A 14 -7.56 4.62 5.62
N ARG A 15 -7.86 3.60 4.80
CA ARG A 15 -7.64 3.70 3.37
C ARG A 15 -8.41 4.87 2.75
N GLU A 16 -9.67 5.02 3.10
CA GLU A 16 -10.50 6.11 2.60
C GLU A 16 -9.96 7.48 3.02
N GLY A 17 -9.56 7.60 4.27
CA GLY A 17 -8.98 8.83 4.78
C GLY A 17 -7.68 9.20 4.09
N LEU A 18 -6.78 8.22 3.93
CA LEU A 18 -5.52 8.43 3.23
C LEU A 18 -5.74 8.81 1.77
N LYS A 19 -6.65 8.10 1.12
CA LYS A 19 -6.97 8.39 -0.28
C LYS A 19 -7.46 9.83 -0.44
N SER A 20 -8.39 10.25 0.43
CA SER A 20 -8.92 11.61 0.37
C SER A 20 -7.84 12.66 0.58
N LEU A 21 -6.97 12.46 1.58
CA LEU A 21 -5.91 13.38 1.87
C LEU A 21 -4.88 13.47 0.73
N LEU A 22 -4.49 12.31 0.21
CA LEU A 22 -3.49 12.25 -0.84
C LEU A 22 -3.99 12.89 -2.14
N GLU A 23 -5.24 12.64 -2.48
CA GLU A 23 -5.80 13.17 -3.72
C GLU A 23 -6.07 14.67 -3.68
N LEU A 24 -6.08 15.27 -2.49
CA LEU A 24 -6.14 16.73 -2.37
C LEU A 24 -4.90 17.41 -2.95
N GLU A 25 -3.79 16.70 -3.03
CA GLU A 25 -2.54 17.27 -3.55
C GLU A 25 -2.53 17.47 -5.05
N GLY A 26 -3.50 16.92 -5.77
CA GLY A 26 -3.59 17.12 -7.21
C GLY A 26 -2.56 16.35 -8.03
N ASP A 27 -1.36 16.17 -7.50
CA ASP A 27 -0.27 15.45 -8.17
C ASP A 27 -0.22 13.97 -7.80
N ILE A 28 -1.11 13.53 -6.93
CA ILE A 28 -1.13 12.17 -6.43
C ILE A 28 -2.44 11.51 -6.83
N GLN A 29 -2.33 10.29 -7.33
CA GLN A 29 -3.47 9.48 -7.71
C GLN A 29 -3.39 8.13 -7.03
N VAL A 30 -4.43 7.75 -6.29
CA VAL A 30 -4.51 6.42 -5.70
C VAL A 30 -5.09 5.50 -6.76
N VAL A 31 -4.26 4.60 -7.28
CA VAL A 31 -4.63 3.73 -8.40
C VAL A 31 -5.16 2.39 -7.96
N ALA A 32 -4.88 1.98 -6.73
CA ALA A 32 -5.34 0.70 -6.21
C ALA A 32 -5.34 0.70 -4.69
N GLU A 33 -6.16 -0.18 -4.11
CA GLU A 33 -6.21 -0.41 -2.66
C GLU A 33 -6.21 -1.91 -2.44
N ALA A 34 -5.55 -2.34 -1.36
CA ALA A 34 -5.50 -3.74 -0.97
C ALA A 34 -5.85 -3.86 0.51
N GLU A 35 -6.54 -4.91 0.89
CA GLU A 35 -6.98 -5.14 2.26
C GLU A 35 -6.10 -6.14 3.02
N ASP A 36 -5.21 -6.84 2.32
CA ASP A 36 -4.25 -7.77 2.91
C ASP A 36 -3.07 -7.97 1.98
N GLY A 37 -2.08 -8.72 2.45
CA GLY A 37 -0.86 -8.90 1.69
C GLY A 37 -1.02 -9.72 0.42
N VAL A 38 -1.93 -10.68 0.42
CA VAL A 38 -2.19 -11.49 -0.77
C VAL A 38 -2.81 -10.63 -1.85
N ASP A 39 -3.83 -9.85 -1.49
CA ASP A 39 -4.49 -8.91 -2.40
C ASP A 39 -3.51 -7.87 -2.93
N CYS A 40 -2.63 -7.39 -2.05
CA CYS A 40 -1.60 -6.43 -2.41
C CYS A 40 -0.70 -6.97 -3.51
N LEU A 41 -0.16 -8.18 -3.32
CA LEU A 41 0.75 -8.77 -4.29
C LEU A 41 0.05 -9.08 -5.61
N GLU A 42 -1.21 -9.50 -5.57
CA GLU A 42 -1.97 -9.75 -6.79
C GLU A 42 -2.19 -8.46 -7.57
N LYS A 43 -2.55 -7.39 -6.90
CA LYS A 43 -2.79 -6.11 -7.54
C LYS A 43 -1.51 -5.48 -8.08
N LEU A 44 -0.38 -5.71 -7.44
CA LEU A 44 0.91 -5.24 -7.93
C LEU A 44 1.30 -5.86 -9.26
N LYS A 45 0.75 -7.02 -9.59
CA LYS A 45 0.99 -7.65 -10.89
C LYS A 45 0.26 -6.95 -12.03
N ILE A 46 -0.86 -6.30 -11.73
CA ILE A 46 -1.69 -5.63 -12.74
C ILE A 46 -1.49 -4.13 -12.76
N CYS A 47 -1.25 -3.54 -11.59
CA CYS A 47 -1.01 -2.11 -11.45
C CYS A 47 0.47 -1.90 -11.16
N THR A 48 1.04 -0.87 -11.74
CA THR A 48 2.45 -0.52 -11.50
C THR A 48 2.50 0.85 -10.82
N PRO A 49 2.20 0.92 -9.52
CA PRO A 49 2.27 2.19 -8.81
C PRO A 49 3.71 2.64 -8.64
N ASP A 50 3.90 3.93 -8.43
CA ASP A 50 5.22 4.47 -8.14
C ASP A 50 5.60 4.23 -6.69
N VAL A 51 4.60 4.29 -5.79
CA VAL A 51 4.79 4.14 -4.36
C VAL A 51 3.73 3.22 -3.79
N LEU A 52 4.13 2.34 -2.89
CA LEU A 52 3.22 1.50 -2.12
C LEU A 52 3.24 1.97 -0.68
N LEU A 53 2.08 2.38 -0.17
CA LEU A 53 1.89 2.62 1.26
C LEU A 53 1.45 1.31 1.87
N LEU A 54 2.26 0.78 2.77
CA LEU A 54 2.09 -0.59 3.26
C LEU A 54 1.97 -0.63 4.76
N ASP A 55 0.83 -1.13 5.25
CA ASP A 55 0.65 -1.44 6.65
C ASP A 55 1.32 -2.77 6.96
N ILE A 56 2.03 -2.84 8.07
CA ILE A 56 2.69 -4.07 8.50
C ILE A 56 1.69 -5.08 9.03
N ASN A 57 0.69 -4.62 9.75
CA ASN A 57 -0.26 -5.51 10.44
C ASN A 57 -1.50 -5.77 9.58
N MET A 58 -1.38 -6.75 8.70
CA MET A 58 -2.50 -7.16 7.85
C MET A 58 -2.74 -8.66 8.00
N PRO A 59 -4.00 -9.12 7.82
CA PRO A 59 -4.29 -10.54 7.85
C PRO A 59 -3.79 -11.26 6.59
N ARG A 60 -3.78 -12.55 6.62
CA ARG A 60 -3.36 -13.50 5.58
C ARG A 60 -1.86 -13.38 5.30
N LYS A 61 -1.41 -12.29 4.71
CA LYS A 61 0.01 -12.05 4.49
C LYS A 61 0.29 -10.62 4.98
N ASN A 62 1.16 -10.50 5.98
CA ASN A 62 1.45 -9.20 6.57
C ASN A 62 2.43 -8.38 5.73
N GLY A 63 2.64 -7.12 6.13
CA GLY A 63 3.48 -6.22 5.38
C GLY A 63 4.93 -6.66 5.26
N LEU A 64 5.48 -7.31 6.30
CA LEU A 64 6.85 -7.82 6.24
C LEU A 64 7.00 -8.89 5.17
N GLU A 65 6.01 -9.76 5.05
CA GLU A 65 6.02 -10.81 4.03
C GLU A 65 5.92 -10.20 2.62
N VAL A 66 5.11 -9.14 2.48
CA VAL A 66 5.02 -8.42 1.21
C VAL A 66 6.37 -7.80 0.85
N LEU A 67 7.03 -7.17 1.82
CA LEU A 67 8.36 -6.58 1.61
C LEU A 67 9.37 -7.61 1.18
N GLN A 68 9.36 -8.79 1.83
CA GLN A 68 10.28 -9.86 1.47
C GLN A 68 10.04 -10.36 0.04
N THR A 69 8.78 -10.48 -0.36
CA THR A 69 8.42 -10.90 -1.71
C THR A 69 8.91 -9.88 -2.74
N LEU A 70 8.69 -8.60 -2.47
CA LEU A 70 9.12 -7.54 -3.37
C LEU A 70 10.64 -7.48 -3.49
N LYS A 71 11.33 -7.68 -2.39
CA LYS A 71 12.79 -7.71 -2.37
C LYS A 71 13.32 -8.90 -3.16
N SER A 72 12.72 -10.07 -2.98
CA SER A 72 13.12 -11.28 -3.70
C SER A 72 12.90 -11.17 -5.20
N SER A 73 11.85 -10.48 -5.61
CA SER A 73 11.55 -10.27 -7.03
C SER A 73 12.30 -9.08 -7.63
N LYS A 74 13.11 -8.41 -6.84
CA LYS A 74 13.90 -7.24 -7.26
C LYS A 74 13.01 -6.12 -7.79
N SER A 75 11.86 -5.92 -7.16
CA SER A 75 10.96 -4.86 -7.53
C SER A 75 11.59 -3.49 -7.28
N LYS A 76 11.35 -2.55 -8.17
CA LYS A 76 11.86 -1.18 -8.04
C LYS A 76 10.85 -0.24 -7.40
N ILE A 77 9.71 -0.76 -6.96
CA ILE A 77 8.70 0.07 -6.34
C ILE A 77 9.19 0.62 -5.01
N LYS A 78 8.86 1.88 -4.74
CA LYS A 78 9.19 2.50 -3.46
C LYS A 78 8.11 2.15 -2.46
N VAL A 79 8.52 1.72 -1.28
CA VAL A 79 7.59 1.32 -0.23
C VAL A 79 7.73 2.25 0.97
N LEU A 80 6.60 2.81 1.39
CA LEU A 80 6.50 3.54 2.65
C LEU A 80 5.71 2.67 3.62
N VAL A 81 6.34 2.31 4.72
CA VAL A 81 5.72 1.46 5.72
C VAL A 81 4.92 2.32 6.69
N LEU A 82 3.66 1.95 6.89
CA LEU A 82 2.79 2.59 7.85
C LEU A 82 2.70 1.71 9.08
N THR A 83 2.97 2.29 10.25
CA THR A 83 2.77 1.58 11.51
C THR A 83 1.73 2.34 12.30
N VAL A 84 0.62 1.68 12.58
CA VAL A 84 -0.38 2.24 13.47
C VAL A 84 -0.17 1.59 14.82
N HIS A 85 0.28 2.38 15.79
CA HIS A 85 0.41 1.90 17.14
C HIS A 85 -0.92 2.08 17.84
N ASN A 86 -1.52 0.96 18.15
CA ASN A 86 -2.74 0.96 18.94
C ASN A 86 -2.34 0.60 20.36
N GLU A 87 -1.88 1.58 21.08
CA GLU A 87 -1.61 1.39 22.48
C GLU A 87 -2.87 1.62 23.27
N VAL A 88 -3.25 0.59 23.96
CA VAL A 88 -4.38 0.66 24.87
C VAL A 88 -3.85 0.81 26.29
#